data_8aa6e50ea871176dfdf1a0ab857d42d0
#
_entry.id   8aa6e50ea871176dfdf1a0ab857d42d0
#
_cell.length_a   1.000
_cell.length_b   1.000
_cell.length_c   1.000
_cell.angle_alpha   90.00
_cell.angle_beta   90.00
_cell.angle_gamma   90.00
#
_symmetry.space_group_name_H-M   'P 1'
#
loop_
_entity.id
_entity.type
_entity.pdbx_description
1 polymer ?
#
loop_
_entity_poly.entity_id
_entity_poly.type
_entity_poly.pdbx_seq_one_letter_code
_entity_poly.pdbx_strand_id
1 'polypeptide(L)'
;MADARRTLPVLGTPIDVIDMAQAVQRIAGWAADAQSRVVCLCNAHSVVTAQRDPAFGDALAQADLAAPDGAPVAWMLRRQGASGQRRVSGPDLMLDYCAHAARTGEAIYLYGGQ
;
A
#
# COMPACT_ATOMS: atom_id res chain seq x y z
N MET A 1 -10.15 18.34 -1.26
CA MET A 1 -8.96 18.33 -0.41
C MET A 1 -8.42 16.90 -0.30
N ALA A 2 -7.14 16.75 -0.50
CA ALA A 2 -6.54 15.41 -0.38
C ALA A 2 -6.51 15.01 1.10
N ASP A 3 -6.77 13.72 1.37
CA ASP A 3 -6.65 13.19 2.70
C ASP A 3 -5.20 13.22 3.16
N ALA A 4 -4.97 13.60 4.40
CA ALA A 4 -3.66 13.56 4.98
C ALA A 4 -3.20 12.10 5.11
N ARG A 5 -1.97 11.83 4.70
CA ARG A 5 -1.40 10.51 4.86
C ARG A 5 -1.22 10.20 6.35
N ARG A 6 -1.66 9.02 6.75
CA ARG A 6 -1.47 8.54 8.12
C ARG A 6 -0.79 7.19 8.09
N THR A 7 0.32 7.07 8.81
CA THR A 7 1.05 5.81 8.95
C THR A 7 1.22 5.46 10.43
N LEU A 8 1.36 4.16 10.69
CA LEU A 8 1.75 3.65 12.00
C LEU A 8 2.89 2.66 11.80
N PRO A 9 3.84 2.61 12.75
CA PRO A 9 4.97 1.72 12.58
C PRO A 9 4.59 0.25 12.85
N VAL A 10 5.05 -0.62 11.98
CA VAL A 10 4.99 -2.07 12.20
C VAL A 10 6.43 -2.57 12.11
N LEU A 11 6.99 -2.99 13.24
CA LEU A 11 8.41 -3.34 13.36
C LEU A 11 9.31 -2.24 12.78
N GLY A 12 8.94 -0.99 13.02
CA GLY A 12 9.70 0.17 12.57
C GLY A 12 9.41 0.64 11.14
N THR A 13 8.66 -0.13 10.34
CA THR A 13 8.28 0.28 8.99
C THR A 13 6.98 1.07 9.04
N PRO A 14 6.92 2.27 8.45
CA PRO A 14 5.68 3.04 8.40
C PRO A 14 4.68 2.40 7.44
N ILE A 15 3.56 1.97 7.95
CA ILE A 15 2.50 1.34 7.17
C ILE A 15 1.28 2.25 7.14
N ASP A 16 0.70 2.43 5.98
CA ASP A 16 -0.46 3.32 5.83
C ASP A 16 -1.71 2.75 6.48
N VAL A 17 -2.41 3.62 7.20
CA VAL A 17 -3.77 3.34 7.68
C VAL A 17 -4.71 3.74 6.55
N ILE A 18 -5.17 2.75 5.81
CA ILE A 18 -5.91 3.00 4.56
C ILE A 18 -6.80 1.79 4.25
N ASP A 19 -7.97 2.05 3.67
CA ASP A 19 -8.81 0.97 3.15
C ASP A 19 -8.60 0.79 1.64
N MET A 20 -9.24 -0.24 1.09
CA MET A 20 -9.09 -0.59 -0.32
C MET A 20 -9.55 0.55 -1.24
N ALA A 21 -10.71 1.14 -0.97
CA ALA A 21 -11.25 2.21 -1.79
C ALA A 21 -10.34 3.44 -1.77
N GLN A 22 -9.83 3.80 -0.59
CA GLN A 22 -8.89 4.91 -0.46
C GLN A 22 -7.58 4.65 -1.21
N ALA A 23 -7.09 3.41 -1.17
CA ALA A 23 -5.87 3.04 -1.91
C ALA A 23 -6.07 3.22 -3.41
N VAL A 24 -7.16 2.72 -3.96
CA VAL A 24 -7.49 2.88 -5.38
C VAL A 24 -7.58 4.36 -5.75
N GLN A 25 -8.28 5.15 -4.94
CA GLN A 25 -8.46 6.58 -5.21
C GLN A 25 -7.15 7.35 -5.16
N ARG A 26 -6.28 7.02 -4.21
CA ARG A 26 -4.99 7.69 -4.09
C ARG A 26 -4.09 7.40 -5.29
N ILE A 27 -4.02 6.13 -5.70
CA ILE A 27 -3.26 5.73 -6.88
C ILE A 27 -3.83 6.40 -8.14
N ALA A 28 -5.15 6.39 -8.29
CA ALA A 28 -5.81 7.01 -9.42
C ALA A 28 -5.54 8.51 -9.50
N GLY A 29 -5.51 9.19 -8.36
CA GLY A 29 -5.17 10.62 -8.30
C GLY A 29 -3.75 10.89 -8.79
N TRP A 30 -2.80 10.08 -8.35
CA TRP A 30 -1.42 10.21 -8.83
C TRP A 30 -1.31 9.97 -10.33
N ALA A 31 -2.00 8.95 -10.83
CA ALA A 31 -2.00 8.65 -12.27
C ALA A 31 -2.61 9.78 -13.08
N ALA A 32 -3.73 10.34 -12.62
CA ALA A 32 -4.40 11.44 -13.30
C ALA A 32 -3.52 12.70 -13.35
N ASP A 33 -2.73 12.91 -12.30
CA ASP A 33 -1.80 14.05 -12.23
C ASP A 33 -0.45 13.76 -12.88
N ALA A 34 -0.30 12.61 -13.52
CA ALA A 34 0.93 12.15 -14.17
C ALA A 34 2.13 12.16 -13.19
N GLN A 35 1.89 11.79 -11.93
CA GLN A 35 2.93 11.74 -10.91
C GLN A 35 3.45 10.31 -10.74
N SER A 36 4.78 10.17 -10.79
CA SER A 36 5.44 8.90 -10.49
C SER A 36 5.44 8.67 -8.98
N ARG A 37 4.84 7.55 -8.57
CA ARG A 37 4.76 7.19 -7.15
C ARG A 37 5.03 5.71 -6.97
N VAL A 38 5.51 5.35 -5.80
CA VAL A 38 5.84 3.96 -5.44
C VAL A 38 4.82 3.46 -4.42
N VAL A 39 4.19 2.34 -4.73
CA VAL A 39 3.23 1.66 -3.86
C VAL A 39 3.80 0.30 -3.52
N CYS A 40 3.95 0.03 -2.22
CA CYS A 40 4.44 -1.25 -1.72
C CYS A 40 3.32 -1.97 -0.98
N LEU A 41 3.19 -3.26 -1.24
CA LEU A 41 2.28 -4.13 -0.48
C LEU A 41 3.11 -4.81 0.59
N CYS A 42 2.87 -4.47 1.86
CA CYS A 42 3.73 -4.88 2.96
C CYS A 42 3.05 -5.94 3.83
N ASN A 43 3.53 -7.16 3.75
CA ASN A 43 3.09 -8.26 4.61
C ASN A 43 4.07 -8.49 5.77
N ALA A 44 3.82 -9.53 6.57
CA ALA A 44 4.68 -9.85 7.71
C ALA A 44 6.12 -10.12 7.27
N HIS A 45 6.32 -10.83 6.16
CA HIS A 45 7.65 -11.11 5.63
C HIS A 45 8.37 -9.81 5.26
N SER A 46 7.66 -8.87 4.64
CA SER A 46 8.24 -7.58 4.23
C SER A 46 8.78 -6.79 5.42
N VAL A 47 8.01 -6.67 6.50
CA VAL A 47 8.42 -5.86 7.65
C VAL A 47 9.54 -6.55 8.46
N VAL A 48 9.54 -7.88 8.51
CA VAL A 48 10.65 -8.62 9.14
C VAL A 48 11.93 -8.46 8.32
N THR A 49 11.84 -8.58 7.01
CA THR A 49 12.99 -8.37 6.12
C THR A 49 13.54 -6.95 6.26
N ALA A 50 12.66 -5.96 6.34
CA ALA A 50 13.05 -4.56 6.52
C ALA A 50 13.85 -4.33 7.81
N GLN A 51 13.54 -5.06 8.87
CA GLN A 51 14.31 -4.97 10.11
C GLN A 51 15.74 -5.50 9.97
N ARG A 52 15.92 -6.51 9.14
CA ARG A 52 17.20 -7.20 8.99
C ARG A 52 18.06 -6.62 7.88
N ASP A 53 17.45 -5.98 6.91
CA ASP A 53 18.12 -5.43 5.74
C ASP A 53 17.84 -3.92 5.67
N PRO A 54 18.79 -3.07 6.09
CA PRO A 54 18.58 -1.62 6.10
C PRO A 54 18.25 -1.04 4.73
N ALA A 55 18.82 -1.56 3.66
CA ALA A 55 18.54 -1.05 2.32
C ALA A 55 17.09 -1.32 1.93
N PHE A 56 16.57 -2.52 2.23
CA PHE A 56 15.19 -2.86 1.99
C PHE A 56 14.24 -2.02 2.88
N GLY A 57 14.60 -1.84 4.15
CA GLY A 57 13.84 -1.02 5.07
C GLY A 57 13.75 0.44 4.61
N ASP A 58 14.85 1.00 4.12
CA ASP A 58 14.86 2.36 3.58
C ASP A 58 13.97 2.47 2.35
N ALA A 59 13.98 1.48 1.48
CA ALA A 59 13.12 1.46 0.30
C ALA A 59 11.64 1.48 0.69
N LEU A 60 11.25 0.68 1.68
CA LEU A 60 9.87 0.66 2.17
C LEU A 60 9.51 1.99 2.84
N ALA A 61 10.42 2.56 3.61
CA ALA A 61 10.17 3.82 4.31
C ALA A 61 9.96 4.99 3.33
N GLN A 62 10.55 4.91 2.14
CA GLN A 62 10.42 5.95 1.12
C GLN A 62 9.22 5.74 0.20
N ALA A 63 8.49 4.65 0.32
CA ALA A 63 7.31 4.42 -0.50
C ALA A 63 6.26 5.50 -0.25
N ASP A 64 5.55 5.87 -1.30
CA ASP A 64 4.47 6.86 -1.21
C ASP A 64 3.20 6.26 -0.60
N LEU A 65 3.05 4.94 -0.71
CA LEU A 65 1.99 4.17 -0.08
C LEU A 65 2.55 2.80 0.30
N ALA A 66 2.44 2.44 1.57
CA ALA A 66 2.79 1.12 2.06
C ALA A 66 1.52 0.48 2.60
N ALA A 67 0.88 -0.34 1.76
CA ALA A 67 -0.42 -0.92 2.09
C ALA A 67 -0.27 -2.12 3.04
N PRO A 68 -1.18 -2.28 4.01
CA PRO A 68 -1.14 -3.40 4.94
C PRO A 68 -1.66 -4.67 4.28
N ASP A 69 -0.76 -5.42 3.65
CA ASP A 69 -1.07 -6.66 2.96
C ASP A 69 -0.96 -7.83 3.93
N GLY A 70 -2.07 -8.47 4.18
CA GLY A 70 -2.14 -9.62 5.04
C GLY A 70 -2.68 -9.33 6.43
N ALA A 71 -3.26 -10.37 7.04
CA ALA A 71 -3.94 -10.25 8.32
C ALA A 71 -3.03 -9.82 9.47
N PRO A 72 -1.77 -10.32 9.59
CA PRO A 72 -0.91 -9.91 10.71
C PRO A 72 -0.60 -8.42 10.71
N VAL A 73 -0.31 -7.82 9.56
CA VAL A 73 0.01 -6.40 9.49
C VAL A 73 -1.23 -5.56 9.80
N ALA A 74 -2.38 -5.91 9.26
CA ALA A 74 -3.63 -5.22 9.59
C ALA A 74 -3.95 -5.32 11.09
N TRP A 75 -3.69 -6.48 11.70
CA TRP A 75 -3.88 -6.68 13.14
C TRP A 75 -2.98 -5.75 13.96
N MET A 76 -1.72 -5.61 13.55
CA MET A 76 -0.77 -4.72 14.23
C MET A 76 -1.23 -3.26 14.17
N LEU A 77 -1.82 -2.83 13.07
CA LEU A 77 -2.39 -1.48 12.97
C LEU A 77 -3.59 -1.30 13.89
N ARG A 78 -4.46 -2.31 13.96
CA ARG A 78 -5.60 -2.26 14.89
C ARG A 78 -5.14 -2.16 16.34
N ARG A 79 -4.08 -2.89 16.70
CA ARG A 79 -3.52 -2.85 18.05
C ARG A 79 -3.02 -1.46 18.42
N GLN A 80 -2.64 -0.66 17.46
CA GLN A 80 -2.13 0.69 17.69
C GLN A 80 -3.21 1.77 17.59
N GLY A 81 -4.48 1.37 17.50
CA GLY A 81 -5.58 2.33 17.51
C GLY A 81 -6.32 2.48 16.19
N ALA A 82 -5.83 1.89 15.10
CA ALA A 82 -6.54 1.89 13.82
C ALA A 82 -7.59 0.77 13.82
N SER A 83 -8.63 0.92 14.63
CA SER A 83 -9.55 -0.16 15.00
C SER A 83 -10.34 -0.74 13.82
N GLY A 84 -10.56 0.04 12.76
CA GLY A 84 -11.28 -0.41 11.57
C GLY A 84 -10.40 -0.95 10.46
N GLN A 85 -9.10 -1.06 10.69
CA GLN A 85 -8.18 -1.44 9.63
C GLN A 85 -8.37 -2.88 9.19
N ARG A 86 -8.57 -3.06 7.89
CA ARG A 86 -8.60 -4.38 7.24
C ARG A 86 -7.36 -4.51 6.37
N ARG A 87 -7.03 -5.75 5.99
CA ARG A 87 -5.93 -5.98 5.05
C ARG A 87 -6.28 -5.40 3.68
N VAL A 88 -5.27 -4.86 3.01
CA VAL A 88 -5.36 -4.44 1.62
C VAL A 88 -4.46 -5.39 0.84
N SER A 89 -5.03 -6.49 0.35
CA SER A 89 -4.24 -7.51 -0.31
C SER A 89 -3.85 -7.07 -1.72
N GLY A 90 -2.64 -7.47 -2.13
CA GLY A 90 -2.14 -7.14 -3.46
C GLY A 90 -3.04 -7.62 -4.59
N PRO A 91 -3.45 -8.91 -4.59
CA PRO A 91 -4.35 -9.40 -5.64
C PRO A 91 -5.69 -8.67 -5.70
N ASP A 92 -6.29 -8.36 -4.56
CA ASP A 92 -7.55 -7.64 -4.53
C ASP A 92 -7.38 -6.20 -4.99
N LEU A 93 -6.30 -5.53 -4.60
CA LEU A 93 -6.00 -4.19 -5.08
C LEU A 93 -5.81 -4.18 -6.59
N MET A 94 -5.11 -5.18 -7.12
CA MET A 94 -4.91 -5.31 -8.57
C MET A 94 -6.25 -5.43 -9.29
N LEU A 95 -7.15 -6.29 -8.80
CA LEU A 95 -8.47 -6.48 -9.41
C LEU A 95 -9.31 -5.20 -9.34
N ASP A 96 -9.33 -4.56 -8.19
CA ASP A 96 -10.10 -3.32 -8.00
C ASP A 96 -9.54 -2.20 -8.88
N TYR A 97 -8.22 -2.09 -8.98
CA TYR A 97 -7.62 -1.07 -9.82
C TYR A 97 -7.83 -1.34 -11.30
N CYS A 98 -7.77 -2.59 -11.73
CA CYS A 98 -8.09 -2.95 -13.11
C CYS A 98 -9.53 -2.58 -13.47
N ALA A 99 -10.47 -2.79 -12.55
CA ALA A 99 -11.85 -2.38 -12.76
C ALA A 99 -11.97 -0.85 -12.92
N HIS A 100 -11.25 -0.11 -12.11
CA HIS A 100 -11.18 1.35 -12.20
C HIS A 100 -10.58 1.77 -13.53
N ALA A 101 -9.45 1.18 -13.93
CA ALA A 101 -8.77 1.50 -15.19
C ALA A 101 -9.64 1.22 -16.41
N ALA A 102 -10.42 0.13 -16.36
CA ALA A 102 -11.34 -0.20 -17.43
C ALA A 102 -12.43 0.87 -17.61
N ARG A 103 -12.88 1.47 -16.50
CA ARG A 103 -13.90 2.53 -16.55
C ARG A 103 -13.32 3.86 -17.03
N THR A 104 -12.07 4.14 -16.72
CA THR A 104 -11.44 5.45 -17.01
C THR A 104 -10.56 5.45 -18.24
N GLY A 105 -10.26 4.28 -18.79
CA GLY A 105 -9.39 4.15 -19.97
C GLY A 105 -7.91 4.20 -19.64
N GLU A 106 -7.52 4.05 -18.37
CA GLU A 106 -6.10 4.01 -17.98
C GLU A 106 -5.43 2.75 -18.49
N ALA A 107 -4.18 2.89 -18.96
CA ALA A 107 -3.37 1.75 -19.34
C ALA A 107 -2.66 1.18 -18.12
N ILE A 108 -2.53 -0.16 -18.09
CA ILE A 108 -1.78 -0.85 -17.05
C ILE A 108 -0.68 -1.66 -17.73
N TYR A 109 0.53 -1.58 -17.16
CA TYR A 109 1.68 -2.34 -17.64
C TYR A 109 2.11 -3.32 -16.56
N LEU A 110 2.24 -4.60 -16.95
CA LEU A 110 2.68 -5.66 -16.02
C LEU A 110 4.12 -6.03 -16.35
N TYR A 111 4.96 -6.08 -15.31
CA TYR A 111 6.36 -6.38 -15.45
C TYR A 111 6.75 -7.47 -14.45
N GLY A 112 7.52 -8.46 -14.91
CA GLY A 112 7.97 -9.55 -14.09
C GLY A 112 7.09 -10.77 -14.20
N GLY A 113 7.22 -11.65 -13.21
CA GLY A 113 6.50 -12.92 -13.22
C GLY A 113 7.18 -13.95 -14.08
N GLN A 114 6.53 -15.11 -14.24
CA GLN A 114 7.04 -16.22 -15.04
C GLN A 114 5.93 -16.83 -15.86
#